data_1de9bac2055176096f7f8c493e14090d
#
_entry.id   1de9bac2055176096f7f8c493e14090d
#
_cell.length_a   1.000
_cell.length_b   1.000
_cell.length_c   1.000
_cell.angle_alpha   90.00
_cell.angle_beta   90.00
_cell.angle_gamma   90.00
#
_symmetry.space_group_name_H-M   'P 1'
#
loop_
_entity.id
_entity.type
_entity.pdbx_description
1 polymer ?
#
loop_
_entity_poly.entity_id
_entity_poly.type
_entity_poly.pdbx_seq_one_letter_code
_entity_poly.pdbx_strand_id
1 'polypeptide(L)'
;DHPAPALAAQAHYVIPELQTDDAWKSAKLIACPGCYPTSIQVPLVPLLRAGLLKPEPGRLIINSYSGVSGAGKKADVAFLFCERDGSIKAYGIPGHRHIAEIEEQFGVAAGQPVVVQFNPHLAPMHRGIATTIVVPAPGVTVAQVEAVWQKAYAGRPFVTLLKSGEFPDTAHVANTNRVSCSVVADARTGNLIITSVIDNLLKGAGGQAVQNLNLMMGWDESEGLR
;
A
#
# COMPACT_ATOMS: atom_id res chain seq x y z
N ASP A 1 7.09 -2.79 -20.91
CA ASP A 1 7.16 -4.22 -21.28
C ASP A 1 7.99 -4.97 -20.25
N HIS A 2 7.49 -6.12 -19.79
CA HIS A 2 8.18 -6.95 -18.80
C HIS A 2 9.30 -7.76 -19.49
N PRO A 3 10.52 -7.85 -18.90
CA PRO A 3 11.64 -8.57 -19.54
C PRO A 3 11.42 -10.08 -19.67
N ALA A 4 10.46 -10.65 -18.93
CA ALA A 4 10.10 -12.06 -18.98
C ALA A 4 8.57 -12.26 -18.98
N PRO A 5 7.86 -11.91 -20.07
CA PRO A 5 6.39 -11.92 -20.10
C PRO A 5 5.79 -13.32 -19.84
N ALA A 6 6.46 -14.39 -20.30
CA ALA A 6 6.00 -15.76 -20.05
C ALA A 6 6.05 -16.15 -18.56
N LEU A 7 6.99 -15.62 -17.80
CA LEU A 7 7.03 -15.81 -16.34
C LEU A 7 6.03 -14.91 -15.64
N ALA A 8 5.87 -13.67 -16.08
CA ALA A 8 4.89 -12.75 -15.54
C ALA A 8 3.46 -13.33 -15.62
N ALA A 9 3.12 -13.97 -16.74
CA ALA A 9 1.82 -14.63 -16.92
C ALA A 9 1.57 -15.81 -15.95
N GLN A 10 2.62 -16.38 -15.35
CA GLN A 10 2.53 -17.47 -14.38
C GLN A 10 2.60 -16.99 -12.92
N ALA A 11 2.94 -15.73 -12.70
CA ALA A 11 3.10 -15.18 -11.38
C ALA A 11 1.75 -14.79 -10.78
N HIS A 12 1.55 -15.11 -9.51
CA HIS A 12 0.45 -14.56 -8.73
C HIS A 12 0.92 -13.31 -8.00
N TYR A 13 0.22 -12.19 -8.20
CA TYR A 13 0.48 -10.96 -7.45
C TYR A 13 -0.20 -11.05 -6.09
N VAL A 14 0.58 -10.99 -5.00
CA VAL A 14 0.05 -11.32 -3.68
C VAL A 14 0.42 -10.30 -2.62
N ILE A 15 -0.60 -9.63 -2.09
CA ILE A 15 -0.67 -9.08 -0.75
C ILE A 15 -1.58 -10.03 0.03
N PRO A 16 -1.12 -10.78 1.05
CA PRO A 16 -1.91 -11.84 1.70
C PRO A 16 -3.28 -11.37 2.18
N GLU A 17 -3.34 -10.16 2.73
CA GLU A 17 -4.56 -9.58 3.27
C GLU A 17 -5.62 -9.25 2.22
N LEU A 18 -5.23 -9.17 0.96
CA LEU A 18 -6.11 -8.82 -0.16
C LEU A 18 -6.55 -10.03 -0.98
N GLN A 19 -6.03 -11.23 -0.70
CA GLN A 19 -6.42 -12.43 -1.40
C GLN A 19 -7.82 -12.87 -0.98
N THR A 20 -8.61 -13.31 -1.95
CA THR A 20 -9.99 -13.76 -1.75
C THR A 20 -10.13 -15.27 -1.71
N ASP A 21 -9.07 -15.97 -2.12
CA ASP A 21 -8.97 -17.43 -2.09
C ASP A 21 -7.53 -17.87 -1.79
N ASP A 22 -7.32 -19.17 -1.67
CA ASP A 22 -6.05 -19.79 -1.32
C ASP A 22 -5.30 -20.41 -2.53
N ALA A 23 -5.79 -20.22 -3.75
CA ALA A 23 -5.21 -20.84 -4.95
C ALA A 23 -3.74 -20.45 -5.16
N TRP A 24 -3.37 -19.22 -4.82
CA TRP A 24 -2.02 -18.69 -4.92
C TRP A 24 -1.01 -19.41 -4.00
N LYS A 25 -1.45 -20.06 -2.91
CA LYS A 25 -0.55 -20.78 -1.99
C LYS A 25 0.16 -21.97 -2.63
N SER A 26 -0.40 -22.53 -3.70
CA SER A 26 0.23 -23.60 -4.49
C SER A 26 1.02 -23.10 -5.69
N ALA A 27 1.12 -21.79 -5.89
CA ALA A 27 1.82 -21.20 -7.02
C ALA A 27 3.33 -21.42 -6.94
N LYS A 28 3.98 -21.58 -8.11
CA LYS A 28 5.44 -21.71 -8.19
C LYS A 28 6.16 -20.36 -8.21
N LEU A 29 5.43 -19.27 -8.45
CA LEU A 29 5.97 -17.94 -8.59
C LEU A 29 5.01 -16.92 -7.99
N ILE A 30 5.49 -16.17 -7.03
CA ILE A 30 4.77 -15.05 -6.40
C ILE A 30 5.43 -13.74 -6.80
N ALA A 31 4.64 -12.82 -7.32
CA ALA A 31 5.03 -11.43 -7.51
C ALA A 31 4.67 -10.66 -6.24
N CYS A 32 5.68 -10.32 -5.44
CA CYS A 32 5.50 -9.47 -4.28
C CYS A 32 5.38 -8.01 -4.70
N PRO A 33 4.39 -7.26 -4.21
CA PRO A 33 4.20 -5.87 -4.54
C PRO A 33 5.34 -4.97 -4.09
N GLY A 34 5.46 -3.81 -4.73
CA GLY A 34 6.35 -2.75 -4.27
C GLY A 34 5.85 -2.10 -2.97
N CYS A 35 6.74 -1.34 -2.33
CA CYS A 35 6.44 -0.73 -1.03
C CYS A 35 5.31 0.32 -1.10
N TYR A 36 5.34 1.22 -2.09
CA TYR A 36 4.23 2.15 -2.29
C TYR A 36 2.91 1.45 -2.64
N PRO A 37 2.88 0.50 -3.60
CA PRO A 37 1.68 -0.27 -3.88
C PRO A 37 1.08 -0.93 -2.63
N THR A 38 1.89 -1.53 -1.77
CA THR A 38 1.40 -2.13 -0.52
C THR A 38 0.71 -1.10 0.37
N SER A 39 1.35 0.06 0.63
CA SER A 39 0.78 1.10 1.49
C SER A 39 -0.52 1.71 0.94
N ILE A 40 -0.71 1.64 -0.38
CA ILE A 40 -1.83 2.24 -1.10
C ILE A 40 -2.96 1.23 -1.29
N GLN A 41 -2.63 0.00 -1.68
CA GLN A 41 -3.63 -1.02 -2.01
C GLN A 41 -4.32 -1.57 -0.77
N VAL A 42 -3.59 -1.77 0.33
CA VAL A 42 -4.20 -2.29 1.55
C VAL A 42 -5.41 -1.44 1.98
N PRO A 43 -5.36 -0.13 2.14
CA PRO A 43 -6.55 0.62 2.53
C PRO A 43 -7.62 0.74 1.43
N LEU A 44 -7.27 0.70 0.13
CA LEU A 44 -8.20 1.05 -0.94
C LEU A 44 -8.89 -0.13 -1.62
N VAL A 45 -8.17 -1.25 -1.83
CA VAL A 45 -8.71 -2.40 -2.57
C VAL A 45 -10.02 -2.94 -2.00
N PRO A 46 -10.19 -3.10 -0.67
CA PRO A 46 -11.48 -3.54 -0.13
C PRO A 46 -12.63 -2.58 -0.42
N LEU A 47 -12.36 -1.27 -0.42
CA LEU A 47 -13.37 -0.24 -0.67
C LEU A 47 -13.80 -0.21 -2.14
N LEU A 48 -12.85 -0.41 -3.05
CA LEU A 48 -13.12 -0.54 -4.49
C LEU A 48 -13.92 -1.81 -4.78
N ARG A 49 -13.52 -2.96 -4.22
CA ARG A 49 -14.25 -4.24 -4.36
C ARG A 49 -15.68 -4.18 -3.81
N ALA A 50 -15.88 -3.45 -2.73
CA ALA A 50 -17.21 -3.23 -2.16
C ALA A 50 -18.06 -2.23 -2.97
N GLY A 51 -17.52 -1.61 -4.02
CA GLY A 51 -18.19 -0.56 -4.79
C GLY A 51 -18.45 0.72 -3.99
N LEU A 52 -17.81 0.84 -2.82
CA LEU A 52 -17.96 2.01 -1.94
C LEU A 52 -17.25 3.24 -2.50
N LEU A 53 -16.12 3.04 -3.18
CA LEU A 53 -15.41 4.07 -3.91
C LEU A 53 -15.52 3.85 -5.41
N LYS A 54 -15.85 4.92 -6.13
CA LYS A 54 -15.92 4.96 -7.60
C LYS A 54 -15.17 6.20 -8.09
N PRO A 55 -13.84 6.21 -7.99
CA PRO A 55 -13.07 7.40 -8.31
C PRO A 55 -13.16 7.71 -9.81
N GLU A 56 -13.43 8.96 -10.13
CA GLU A 56 -13.27 9.48 -11.49
C GLU A 56 -11.77 9.54 -11.85
N PRO A 57 -11.41 9.41 -13.15
CA PRO A 57 -10.01 9.47 -13.57
C PRO A 57 -9.28 10.72 -13.05
N GLY A 58 -8.12 10.52 -12.42
CA GLY A 58 -7.29 11.58 -11.85
C GLY A 58 -7.85 12.27 -10.60
N ARG A 59 -8.98 11.82 -10.05
CA ARG A 59 -9.56 12.37 -8.82
C ARG A 59 -9.14 11.62 -7.55
N LEU A 60 -8.50 10.50 -7.71
CA LEU A 60 -7.87 9.76 -6.61
C LEU A 60 -6.42 10.25 -6.47
N ILE A 61 -6.17 11.08 -5.47
CA ILE A 61 -4.87 11.74 -5.26
C ILE A 61 -4.14 11.05 -4.12
N ILE A 62 -2.91 10.63 -4.39
CA ILE A 62 -2.09 9.86 -3.47
C ILE A 62 -0.75 10.58 -3.26
N ASN A 63 -0.50 11.03 -2.05
CA ASN A 63 0.78 11.61 -1.65
C ASN A 63 1.48 10.63 -0.71
N SER A 64 2.67 10.17 -1.08
CA SER A 64 3.42 9.22 -0.27
C SER A 64 4.83 9.71 0.01
N TYR A 65 5.29 9.53 1.23
CA TYR A 65 6.59 9.94 1.74
C TYR A 65 7.37 8.69 2.15
N SER A 66 8.48 8.41 1.47
CA SER A 66 9.32 7.24 1.73
C SER A 66 10.64 7.64 2.37
N GLY A 67 11.09 6.83 3.31
CA GLY A 67 12.47 6.90 3.80
C GLY A 67 13.50 6.55 2.72
N VAL A 68 14.74 6.98 2.93
CA VAL A 68 15.86 6.85 1.96
C VAL A 68 16.19 5.40 1.61
N SER A 69 15.96 4.44 2.51
CA SER A 69 16.14 3.02 2.23
C SER A 69 15.27 2.49 1.08
N GLY A 70 14.19 3.20 0.73
CA GLY A 70 13.32 2.87 -0.41
C GLY A 70 13.99 3.05 -1.77
N ALA A 71 15.08 3.81 -1.85
CA ALA A 71 15.89 3.98 -3.07
C ALA A 71 16.67 2.69 -3.45
N GLY A 72 16.72 1.70 -2.57
CA GLY A 72 17.46 0.46 -2.76
C GLY A 72 18.98 0.66 -2.68
N LYS A 73 19.72 -0.27 -3.33
CA LYS A 73 21.19 -0.31 -3.28
C LYS A 73 21.91 0.57 -4.31
N LYS A 74 21.18 1.37 -5.09
CA LYS A 74 21.80 2.25 -6.08
C LYS A 74 22.67 3.28 -5.37
N ALA A 75 23.96 3.32 -5.70
CA ALA A 75 24.86 4.35 -5.21
C ALA A 75 24.61 5.65 -6.00
N ASP A 76 24.00 6.62 -5.33
CA ASP A 76 23.71 7.94 -5.91
C ASP A 76 23.81 8.98 -4.79
N VAL A 77 24.48 10.08 -5.07
CA VAL A 77 24.64 11.19 -4.11
C VAL A 77 23.28 11.68 -3.59
N ALA A 78 22.27 11.74 -4.46
CA ALA A 78 20.93 12.17 -4.09
C ALA A 78 20.25 11.29 -3.02
N PHE A 79 20.78 10.08 -2.75
CA PHE A 79 20.24 9.13 -1.76
C PHE A 79 21.10 9.06 -0.49
N LEU A 80 22.21 9.80 -0.42
CA LEU A 80 22.98 9.90 0.81
C LEU A 80 22.13 10.54 1.90
N PHE A 81 22.23 10.00 3.12
CA PHE A 81 21.46 10.52 4.23
C PHE A 81 21.75 12.00 4.50
N CYS A 82 23.01 12.39 4.46
CA CYS A 82 23.41 13.79 4.64
C CYS A 82 22.82 14.76 3.60
N GLU A 83 22.50 14.26 2.39
CA GLU A 83 21.83 15.05 1.36
C GLU A 83 20.30 15.12 1.58
N ARG A 84 19.78 14.23 2.39
CA ARG A 84 18.33 14.14 2.70
C ARG A 84 17.99 14.63 4.09
N ASP A 85 18.95 14.74 4.99
CA ASP A 85 18.69 15.27 6.32
C ASP A 85 18.10 16.69 6.23
N GLY A 86 16.99 16.90 6.94
CA GLY A 86 16.26 18.16 6.91
C GLY A 86 15.58 18.53 5.58
N SER A 87 15.48 17.63 4.58
CA SER A 87 14.88 17.94 3.28
C SER A 87 13.89 16.88 2.77
N ILE A 88 12.83 17.33 2.10
CA ILE A 88 11.86 16.49 1.40
C ILE A 88 11.87 16.84 -0.09
N LYS A 89 11.85 15.83 -0.96
CA LYS A 89 11.86 16.03 -2.40
C LYS A 89 10.86 15.13 -3.10
N ALA A 90 9.96 15.72 -3.90
CA ALA A 90 9.13 14.96 -4.83
C ALA A 90 10.01 14.35 -5.94
N TYR A 91 9.64 13.16 -6.41
CA TYR A 91 10.33 12.51 -7.52
C TYR A 91 9.38 11.63 -8.35
N GLY A 92 9.79 11.28 -9.56
CA GLY A 92 9.06 10.35 -10.42
C GLY A 92 7.67 10.81 -10.87
N ILE A 93 7.33 12.08 -10.71
CA ILE A 93 6.05 12.64 -11.19
C ILE A 93 6.21 13.06 -12.65
N PRO A 94 5.25 12.75 -13.54
CA PRO A 94 4.02 11.98 -13.33
C PRO A 94 4.14 10.48 -13.63
N GLY A 95 5.34 9.95 -13.85
CA GLY A 95 5.59 8.62 -14.44
C GLY A 95 6.31 7.63 -13.53
N HIS A 96 6.00 7.56 -12.22
CA HIS A 96 6.61 6.59 -11.34
C HIS A 96 6.23 5.15 -11.71
N ARG A 97 7.21 4.23 -11.73
CA ARG A 97 7.02 2.81 -12.13
C ARG A 97 5.89 2.06 -11.40
N HIS A 98 5.61 2.42 -10.14
CA HIS A 98 4.54 1.79 -9.36
C HIS A 98 3.13 2.22 -9.77
N ILE A 99 2.97 3.23 -10.62
CA ILE A 99 1.63 3.68 -11.09
C ILE A 99 0.93 2.53 -11.82
N ALA A 100 1.61 1.87 -12.75
CA ALA A 100 1.05 0.76 -13.51
C ALA A 100 0.56 -0.37 -12.59
N GLU A 101 1.35 -0.71 -11.57
CA GLU A 101 1.02 -1.73 -10.58
C GLU A 101 -0.20 -1.34 -9.73
N ILE A 102 -0.29 -0.08 -9.31
CA ILE A 102 -1.42 0.42 -8.52
C ILE A 102 -2.70 0.43 -9.36
N GLU A 103 -2.64 0.98 -10.56
CA GLU A 103 -3.80 1.12 -11.46
C GLU A 103 -4.33 -0.24 -11.93
N GLU A 104 -3.44 -1.21 -12.22
CA GLU A 104 -3.82 -2.56 -12.57
C GLU A 104 -4.63 -3.22 -11.46
N GLN A 105 -4.13 -3.20 -10.23
CA GLN A 105 -4.81 -3.83 -9.09
C GLN A 105 -6.10 -3.11 -8.71
N PHE A 106 -6.15 -1.80 -8.86
CA PHE A 106 -7.37 -1.03 -8.66
C PHE A 106 -8.40 -1.31 -9.75
N GLY A 107 -7.95 -1.45 -11.00
CA GLY A 107 -8.82 -1.84 -12.11
C GLY A 107 -9.46 -3.21 -11.89
N VAL A 108 -8.67 -4.20 -11.45
CA VAL A 108 -9.17 -5.53 -11.07
C VAL A 108 -10.19 -5.44 -9.92
N ALA A 109 -9.87 -4.64 -8.89
CA ALA A 109 -10.73 -4.49 -7.72
C ALA A 109 -12.07 -3.78 -8.02
N ALA A 110 -12.03 -2.75 -8.88
CA ALA A 110 -13.19 -1.94 -9.23
C ALA A 110 -14.01 -2.52 -10.40
N GLY A 111 -13.47 -3.50 -11.14
CA GLY A 111 -14.08 -4.02 -12.37
C GLY A 111 -14.09 -3.01 -13.54
N GLN A 112 -13.31 -1.94 -13.46
CA GLN A 112 -13.17 -0.90 -14.47
C GLN A 112 -11.83 -0.18 -14.31
N PRO A 113 -11.31 0.46 -15.37
CA PRO A 113 -10.06 1.22 -15.25
C PRO A 113 -10.12 2.30 -14.17
N VAL A 114 -9.07 2.39 -13.36
CA VAL A 114 -8.89 3.43 -12.35
C VAL A 114 -7.58 4.17 -12.65
N VAL A 115 -7.64 5.49 -12.74
CA VAL A 115 -6.50 6.36 -13.00
C VAL A 115 -6.21 7.17 -11.74
N VAL A 116 -4.97 7.09 -11.24
CA VAL A 116 -4.56 7.78 -10.02
C VAL A 116 -3.62 8.95 -10.29
N GLN A 117 -3.67 9.96 -9.43
CA GLN A 117 -2.62 10.98 -9.33
C GLN A 117 -1.68 10.57 -8.20
N PHE A 118 -0.51 10.02 -8.54
CA PHE A 118 0.47 9.57 -7.56
C PHE A 118 1.66 10.52 -7.46
N ASN A 119 1.92 11.00 -6.25
CA ASN A 119 2.95 11.98 -5.92
C ASN A 119 3.90 11.41 -4.85
N PRO A 120 4.93 10.64 -5.23
CA PRO A 120 5.90 10.12 -4.28
C PRO A 120 6.93 11.18 -3.87
N HIS A 121 7.36 11.10 -2.62
CA HIS A 121 8.39 11.96 -2.05
C HIS A 121 9.43 11.13 -1.32
N LEU A 122 10.67 11.58 -1.35
CA LEU A 122 11.74 11.09 -0.49
C LEU A 122 11.81 12.00 0.73
N ALA A 123 11.70 11.43 1.91
CA ALA A 123 11.66 12.13 3.19
C ALA A 123 12.92 11.84 4.03
N PRO A 124 13.30 12.74 4.99
CA PRO A 124 14.48 12.59 5.81
C PRO A 124 14.28 11.57 6.95
N MET A 125 13.99 10.34 6.59
CA MET A 125 13.88 9.22 7.51
C MET A 125 14.54 7.98 6.91
N HIS A 126 15.03 7.07 7.75
CA HIS A 126 15.68 5.85 7.28
C HIS A 126 14.67 4.88 6.66
N ARG A 127 13.59 4.61 7.38
CA ARG A 127 12.57 3.63 7.06
C ARG A 127 11.18 4.22 7.19
N GLY A 128 10.25 3.59 6.55
CA GLY A 128 8.84 3.92 6.61
C GLY A 128 8.32 4.53 5.33
N ILE A 129 7.04 4.32 5.11
CA ILE A 129 6.23 5.05 4.14
C ILE A 129 5.03 5.59 4.87
N ALA A 130 4.79 6.90 4.74
CA ALA A 130 3.54 7.54 5.10
C ALA A 130 2.80 7.90 3.83
N THR A 131 1.56 7.46 3.71
CA THR A 131 0.70 7.72 2.55
C THR A 131 -0.57 8.43 2.99
N THR A 132 -0.90 9.52 2.29
CA THR A 132 -2.17 10.22 2.42
C THR A 132 -2.92 10.15 1.10
N ILE A 133 -4.14 9.65 1.13
CA ILE A 133 -4.99 9.44 -0.03
C ILE A 133 -6.22 10.33 0.11
N VAL A 134 -6.49 11.13 -0.91
CA VAL A 134 -7.67 11.99 -0.98
C VAL A 134 -8.54 11.49 -2.13
N VAL A 135 -9.77 11.15 -1.83
CA VAL A 135 -10.72 10.66 -2.83
C VAL A 135 -12.10 11.27 -2.62
N PRO A 136 -12.71 11.86 -3.67
CA PRO A 136 -14.10 12.28 -3.62
C PRO A 136 -15.00 11.08 -3.37
N ALA A 137 -15.81 11.16 -2.33
CA ALA A 137 -16.72 10.08 -1.93
C ALA A 137 -18.02 10.66 -1.32
N PRO A 138 -18.78 11.41 -2.12
CA PRO A 138 -19.98 12.08 -1.62
C PRO A 138 -20.98 11.04 -1.08
N GLY A 139 -21.45 11.28 0.15
CA GLY A 139 -22.39 10.40 0.82
C GLY A 139 -21.78 9.14 1.46
N VAL A 140 -20.50 8.88 1.30
CA VAL A 140 -19.81 7.79 2.00
C VAL A 140 -19.40 8.25 3.39
N THR A 141 -19.78 7.48 4.39
CA THR A 141 -19.45 7.75 5.79
C THR A 141 -18.21 6.98 6.26
N VAL A 142 -17.54 7.51 7.28
CA VAL A 142 -16.43 6.80 7.95
C VAL A 142 -16.88 5.43 8.45
N ALA A 143 -18.06 5.30 9.04
CA ALA A 143 -18.58 4.03 9.54
C ALA A 143 -18.74 2.96 8.43
N GLN A 144 -19.09 3.36 7.20
CA GLN A 144 -19.16 2.43 6.06
C GLN A 144 -17.76 1.95 5.67
N VAL A 145 -16.76 2.83 5.66
CA VAL A 145 -15.36 2.46 5.38
C VAL A 145 -14.85 1.50 6.46
N GLU A 146 -15.03 1.83 7.73
CA GLU A 146 -14.61 1.00 8.86
C GLU A 146 -15.27 -0.38 8.82
N ALA A 147 -16.56 -0.47 8.50
CA ALA A 147 -17.27 -1.75 8.38
C ALA A 147 -16.68 -2.64 7.25
N VAL A 148 -16.33 -2.05 6.11
CA VAL A 148 -15.67 -2.78 5.02
C VAL A 148 -14.30 -3.27 5.44
N TRP A 149 -13.48 -2.42 6.08
CA TRP A 149 -12.16 -2.78 6.56
C TRP A 149 -12.20 -3.85 7.65
N GLN A 150 -13.08 -3.72 8.64
CA GLN A 150 -13.26 -4.71 9.71
C GLN A 150 -13.61 -6.08 9.14
N LYS A 151 -14.49 -6.13 8.13
CA LYS A 151 -14.83 -7.38 7.44
C LYS A 151 -13.64 -7.94 6.66
N ALA A 152 -12.92 -7.09 5.93
CA ALA A 152 -11.80 -7.52 5.09
C ALA A 152 -10.59 -8.01 5.90
N TYR A 153 -10.36 -7.39 7.07
CA TYR A 153 -9.14 -7.60 7.86
C TYR A 153 -9.38 -8.35 9.16
N ALA A 154 -10.57 -8.94 9.36
CA ALA A 154 -10.83 -9.78 10.52
C ALA A 154 -9.79 -10.91 10.64
N GLY A 155 -9.10 -10.97 11.78
CA GLY A 155 -8.07 -11.99 12.05
C GLY A 155 -6.75 -11.81 11.30
N ARG A 156 -6.52 -10.70 10.58
CA ARG A 156 -5.24 -10.41 9.90
C ARG A 156 -4.24 -9.79 10.88
N PRO A 157 -3.15 -10.50 11.25
CA PRO A 157 -2.28 -10.09 12.35
C PRO A 157 -1.47 -8.82 12.06
N PHE A 158 -1.28 -8.49 10.78
CA PHE A 158 -0.45 -7.37 10.35
C PHE A 158 -1.23 -6.12 9.94
N VAL A 159 -2.57 -6.10 10.05
CA VAL A 159 -3.37 -4.91 9.76
C VAL A 159 -3.89 -4.30 11.05
N THR A 160 -3.54 -3.04 11.28
CA THR A 160 -4.05 -2.23 12.40
C THR A 160 -4.96 -1.14 11.85
N LEU A 161 -6.22 -1.18 12.22
CA LEU A 161 -7.19 -0.14 11.91
C LEU A 161 -7.30 0.79 13.11
N LEU A 162 -6.92 2.05 12.93
CA LEU A 162 -7.03 3.07 13.96
C LEU A 162 -8.45 3.64 13.99
N LYS A 163 -8.85 4.17 15.13
CA LYS A 163 -10.14 4.85 15.27
C LYS A 163 -10.16 6.14 14.44
N SER A 164 -11.34 6.52 14.01
CA SER A 164 -11.50 7.81 13.33
C SER A 164 -11.00 8.97 14.20
N GLY A 165 -10.17 9.83 13.60
CA GLY A 165 -9.50 10.94 14.30
C GLY A 165 -8.12 10.60 14.86
N GLU A 166 -7.73 9.33 14.92
CA GLU A 166 -6.36 8.92 15.16
C GLU A 166 -5.60 8.82 13.81
N PHE A 167 -4.33 9.19 13.82
CA PHE A 167 -3.50 9.12 12.61
C PHE A 167 -2.31 8.18 12.83
N PRO A 168 -2.00 7.32 11.84
CA PRO A 168 -0.89 6.40 11.95
C PRO A 168 0.46 7.13 11.84
N ASP A 169 1.45 6.66 12.59
CA ASP A 169 2.82 7.17 12.59
C ASP A 169 3.79 6.06 12.11
N THR A 170 4.73 6.42 11.25
CA THR A 170 5.77 5.51 10.76
C THR A 170 6.63 4.93 11.88
N ALA A 171 6.80 5.64 12.98
CA ALA A 171 7.52 5.16 14.16
C ALA A 171 6.88 3.91 14.78
N HIS A 172 5.54 3.79 14.70
CA HIS A 172 4.81 2.65 15.29
C HIS A 172 4.88 1.36 14.45
N VAL A 173 5.27 1.47 13.18
CA VAL A 173 5.38 0.33 12.27
C VAL A 173 6.82 0.02 11.86
N ALA A 174 7.76 0.90 12.17
CA ALA A 174 9.18 0.69 11.88
C ALA A 174 9.69 -0.61 12.48
N ASN A 175 10.43 -1.40 11.69
CA ASN A 175 10.93 -2.72 12.03
C ASN A 175 9.84 -3.77 12.32
N THR A 176 8.62 -3.55 11.84
CA THR A 176 7.51 -4.53 11.91
C THR A 176 6.95 -4.84 10.53
N ASN A 177 6.25 -5.97 10.40
CA ASN A 177 5.52 -6.32 9.18
C ASN A 177 4.08 -5.75 9.18
N ARG A 178 3.84 -4.70 9.92
CA ARG A 178 2.51 -4.12 10.11
C ARG A 178 2.21 -3.01 9.10
N VAL A 179 0.94 -2.89 8.78
CA VAL A 179 0.33 -1.71 8.15
C VAL A 179 -0.69 -1.13 9.11
N SER A 180 -0.66 0.19 9.31
CA SER A 180 -1.67 0.91 10.10
C SER A 180 -2.40 1.88 9.20
N CYS A 181 -3.73 1.89 9.28
CA CYS A 181 -4.60 2.71 8.45
C CYS A 181 -5.63 3.46 9.30
N SER A 182 -5.99 4.67 8.86
CA SER A 182 -7.16 5.38 9.36
C SER A 182 -7.89 6.14 8.27
N VAL A 183 -9.11 6.59 8.56
CA VAL A 183 -9.94 7.36 7.64
C VAL A 183 -10.66 8.48 8.38
N VAL A 184 -10.76 9.63 7.72
CA VAL A 184 -11.62 10.73 8.13
C VAL A 184 -12.41 11.24 6.93
N ALA A 185 -13.59 11.80 7.18
CA ALA A 185 -14.40 12.49 6.17
C ALA A 185 -14.25 14.00 6.33
N ASP A 186 -13.92 14.70 5.26
CA ASP A 186 -13.98 16.16 5.23
C ASP A 186 -15.32 16.59 4.61
N ALA A 187 -16.27 16.93 5.46
CA ALA A 187 -17.60 17.36 5.05
C ALA A 187 -17.60 18.64 4.19
N ARG A 188 -16.56 19.49 4.30
CA ARG A 188 -16.45 20.73 3.50
C ARG A 188 -16.14 20.46 2.04
N THR A 189 -15.35 19.42 1.78
CA THR A 189 -14.88 19.11 0.43
C THR A 189 -15.59 17.90 -0.17
N GLY A 190 -16.31 17.13 0.64
CA GLY A 190 -16.93 15.86 0.22
C GLY A 190 -15.92 14.74 -0.01
N ASN A 191 -14.69 14.88 0.49
CA ASN A 191 -13.64 13.88 0.34
C ASN A 191 -13.54 12.97 1.56
N LEU A 192 -13.16 11.72 1.30
CA LEU A 192 -12.51 10.88 2.31
C LEU A 192 -11.00 11.13 2.23
N ILE A 193 -10.38 11.21 3.41
CA ILE A 193 -8.94 11.27 3.57
C ILE A 193 -8.54 9.99 4.30
N ILE A 194 -7.80 9.15 3.61
CA ILE A 194 -7.32 7.86 4.13
C ILE A 194 -5.82 7.99 4.35
N THR A 195 -5.35 7.58 5.50
CA THR A 195 -3.92 7.57 5.82
C THR A 195 -3.45 6.14 6.08
N SER A 196 -2.22 5.86 5.69
CA SER A 196 -1.60 4.54 5.83
C SER A 196 -0.11 4.68 6.08
N VAL A 197 0.44 3.83 6.95
CA VAL A 197 1.88 3.73 7.19
C VAL A 197 2.34 2.27 7.18
N ILE A 198 3.55 2.04 6.68
CA ILE A 198 4.24 0.75 6.70
C ILE A 198 5.74 0.93 6.92
N ASP A 199 6.44 -0.13 7.31
CA ASP A 199 7.90 -0.24 7.08
C ASP A 199 8.15 -0.65 5.63
N ASN A 200 8.84 0.19 4.87
CA ASN A 200 9.06 -0.01 3.43
C ASN A 200 9.98 -1.20 3.10
N LEU A 201 10.78 -1.68 4.05
CA LEU A 201 11.69 -2.82 3.88
C LEU A 201 11.09 -4.14 4.40
N LEU A 202 10.14 -4.07 5.34
CA LEU A 202 9.44 -5.24 5.87
C LEU A 202 8.10 -5.44 5.16
N LYS A 203 7.01 -4.86 5.63
CA LYS A 203 5.71 -5.01 4.97
C LYS A 203 5.72 -4.55 3.51
N GLY A 204 6.53 -3.55 3.19
CA GLY A 204 6.70 -3.07 1.82
C GLY A 204 7.64 -3.91 0.94
N ALA A 205 8.30 -4.94 1.45
CA ALA A 205 9.29 -5.72 0.71
C ALA A 205 9.53 -7.12 1.30
N GLY A 206 10.67 -7.32 1.99
CA GLY A 206 11.12 -8.63 2.45
C GLY A 206 10.20 -9.31 3.47
N GLY A 207 9.62 -8.55 4.38
CA GLY A 207 8.70 -9.09 5.38
C GLY A 207 7.43 -9.65 4.75
N GLN A 208 6.88 -8.99 3.73
CA GLN A 208 5.74 -9.51 2.97
C GLN A 208 6.09 -10.79 2.20
N ALA A 209 7.32 -10.89 1.67
CA ALA A 209 7.77 -12.10 1.02
C ALA A 209 7.88 -13.28 2.01
N VAL A 210 8.37 -13.04 3.23
CA VAL A 210 8.39 -14.05 4.30
C VAL A 210 6.97 -14.43 4.71
N GLN A 211 6.06 -13.48 4.88
CA GLN A 211 4.65 -13.73 5.16
C GLN A 211 4.00 -14.62 4.09
N ASN A 212 4.25 -14.33 2.80
CA ASN A 212 3.77 -15.16 1.71
C ASN A 212 4.33 -16.59 1.80
N LEU A 213 5.64 -16.73 2.07
CA LEU A 213 6.28 -18.04 2.24
C LEU A 213 5.65 -18.82 3.39
N ASN A 214 5.45 -18.19 4.55
CA ASN A 214 4.83 -18.85 5.72
C ASN A 214 3.47 -19.44 5.35
N LEU A 215 2.62 -18.65 4.70
CA LEU A 215 1.29 -19.08 4.28
C LEU A 215 1.33 -20.19 3.20
N MET A 216 2.27 -20.15 2.27
CA MET A 216 2.46 -21.19 1.26
C MET A 216 2.95 -22.51 1.88
N MET A 217 3.75 -22.44 2.92
CA MET A 217 4.28 -23.61 3.64
C MET A 217 3.31 -24.15 4.71
N GLY A 218 2.17 -23.47 4.94
CA GLY A 218 1.22 -23.82 5.98
C GLY A 218 1.74 -23.54 7.39
N TRP A 219 2.72 -22.66 7.54
CA TRP A 219 3.24 -22.21 8.83
C TRP A 219 2.36 -21.07 9.39
N ASP A 220 2.63 -20.69 10.65
CA ASP A 220 2.00 -19.50 11.22
C ASP A 220 2.37 -18.27 10.36
N GLU A 221 1.36 -17.46 10.01
CA GLU A 221 1.55 -16.29 9.14
C GLU A 221 2.61 -15.31 9.68
N SER A 222 2.76 -15.27 11.00
CA SER A 222 3.68 -14.37 11.70
C SER A 222 5.05 -14.98 12.02
N GLU A 223 5.33 -16.22 11.62
CA GLU A 223 6.60 -16.88 11.92
C GLU A 223 7.80 -16.06 11.46
N GLY A 224 8.70 -15.71 12.40
CA GLY A 224 9.86 -14.85 12.14
C GLY A 224 9.56 -13.36 11.86
N LEU A 225 8.31 -12.94 11.96
CA LEU A 225 7.86 -11.56 11.73
C LEU A 225 7.35 -10.91 13.03
N ARG A 226 7.33 -9.59 13.06
CA ARG A 226 6.86 -8.77 14.19
C ARG A 226 5.77 -7.81 13.78
#